data_246cee5f7b294640abdf24375e3e2436
#
_entry.id   246cee5f7b294640abdf24375e3e2436
#
_cell.length_a   1.000
_cell.length_b   1.000
_cell.length_c   1.000
_cell.angle_alpha   90.00
_cell.angle_beta   90.00
_cell.angle_gamma   90.00
#
_symmetry.space_group_name_H-M   'P 1'
#
loop_
_entity.id
_entity.type
_entity.pdbx_description
1 polymer ?
#
loop_
_entity_poly.entity_id
_entity_poly.type
_entity_poly.pdbx_seq_one_letter_code
_entity_poly.pdbx_strand_id
1 'polypeptide(L)'
;MATKLDEIFVSFAEALEDLSKTISNDSSSYQFESSFNDLIRDFGQSVFQSIIGNIPKSKNDRITILTSMGDVCFPKSHPLATAPGGFKISPYMQEHLCRAGTKLTFEEASEEVTKLKGIEVNAKQIERLCHHYGDLLGQVDWGQAYNEAIQLRLPLKDETTYAMMDGSMILTRQKDSAWKEVKLCRTFLSSNRIEDVSKGRNYIAHSNYVAHLGSHDHFFDKVLDVLPNKSPLVFICDGAKWIWKWIEEYYPNSTQILDLYHCKEHHYAFAKIYYHKDEHQSRKWVESCIELLMEKKVNELLAKISDLPCRQKLVENEKQKLLTYLRNNEKRINYGLYKERGLLFGSGAIESANRDIIQKRMKLSGQRWTLSGAQQMLNLRVCYKSGAQEKLLELITHNQKVA
;
A
#
# COMPACT_ATOMS: atom_id res chain seq x y z
N MET A 1 -12.83 35.23 -30.13
CA MET A 1 -13.01 34.17 -29.14
C MET A 1 -14.49 33.72 -29.03
N ALA A 2 -15.41 34.65 -28.88
CA ALA A 2 -16.85 34.34 -28.85
C ALA A 2 -17.32 33.52 -30.06
N THR A 3 -17.01 33.99 -31.28
CA THR A 3 -17.44 33.32 -32.53
C THR A 3 -16.97 31.87 -32.67
N LYS A 4 -15.74 31.52 -32.21
CA LYS A 4 -15.22 30.15 -32.29
C LYS A 4 -15.87 29.20 -31.27
N LEU A 5 -16.19 29.71 -30.08
CA LEU A 5 -16.96 28.96 -29.10
C LEU A 5 -18.40 28.72 -29.57
N ASP A 6 -19.02 29.73 -30.18
CA ASP A 6 -20.36 29.60 -30.71
C ASP A 6 -20.43 28.52 -31.82
N GLU A 7 -19.44 28.44 -32.71
CA GLU A 7 -19.31 27.40 -33.73
C GLU A 7 -19.23 26.00 -33.09
N ILE A 8 -18.43 25.84 -32.01
CA ILE A 8 -18.31 24.57 -31.29
C ILE A 8 -19.62 24.16 -30.64
N PHE A 9 -20.34 25.12 -30.03
CA PHE A 9 -21.68 24.84 -29.44
C PHE A 9 -22.70 24.44 -30.50
N VAL A 10 -22.74 25.10 -31.66
CA VAL A 10 -23.64 24.75 -32.79
C VAL A 10 -23.32 23.35 -33.27
N SER A 11 -22.09 23.03 -33.57
CA SER A 11 -21.68 21.68 -34.01
C SER A 11 -22.00 20.60 -33.00
N PHE A 12 -21.87 20.87 -31.69
CA PHE A 12 -22.24 19.93 -30.64
C PHE A 12 -23.76 19.72 -30.58
N ALA A 13 -24.54 20.79 -30.72
CA ALA A 13 -26.01 20.70 -30.73
C ALA A 13 -26.52 19.87 -31.93
N GLU A 14 -25.94 20.08 -33.12
CA GLU A 14 -26.22 19.28 -34.32
C GLU A 14 -25.92 17.79 -34.12
N ALA A 15 -24.72 17.48 -33.54
CA ALA A 15 -24.32 16.11 -33.25
C ALA A 15 -25.22 15.43 -32.19
N LEU A 16 -25.69 16.18 -31.18
CA LEU A 16 -26.67 15.68 -30.20
C LEU A 16 -28.02 15.40 -30.87
N GLU A 17 -28.47 16.26 -31.78
CA GLU A 17 -29.70 16.04 -32.52
C GLU A 17 -29.60 14.79 -33.41
N ASP A 18 -28.48 14.60 -34.09
CA ASP A 18 -28.23 13.42 -34.92
C ASP A 18 -28.18 12.15 -34.07
N LEU A 19 -27.48 12.19 -32.92
CA LEU A 19 -27.47 11.07 -31.98
C LEU A 19 -28.90 10.74 -31.49
N SER A 20 -29.72 11.75 -31.21
CA SER A 20 -31.08 11.55 -30.74
C SER A 20 -31.96 10.83 -31.79
N LYS A 21 -31.71 11.06 -33.08
CA LYS A 21 -32.43 10.39 -34.21
C LYS A 21 -32.10 8.89 -34.29
N THR A 22 -31.02 8.43 -33.68
CA THR A 22 -30.65 7.00 -33.64
C THR A 22 -31.46 6.21 -32.61
N ILE A 23 -32.23 6.87 -31.75
CA ILE A 23 -33.04 6.23 -30.72
C ILE A 23 -34.25 5.56 -31.37
N SER A 24 -34.35 4.24 -31.27
CA SER A 24 -35.45 3.41 -31.72
C SER A 24 -35.76 2.33 -30.68
N ASN A 25 -36.86 1.59 -30.87
CA ASN A 25 -37.23 0.49 -29.97
C ASN A 25 -36.16 -0.65 -29.93
N ASP A 26 -35.35 -0.74 -30.97
CA ASP A 26 -34.25 -1.74 -31.08
C ASP A 26 -32.89 -1.17 -30.69
N SER A 27 -32.82 0.07 -30.21
CA SER A 27 -31.57 0.72 -29.85
C SER A 27 -30.96 0.11 -28.59
N SER A 28 -29.68 -0.20 -28.66
CA SER A 28 -28.89 -0.62 -27.48
C SER A 28 -28.58 0.61 -26.61
N SER A 29 -29.04 0.60 -25.36
CA SER A 29 -28.70 1.64 -24.37
C SER A 29 -27.20 1.79 -24.18
N TYR A 30 -26.47 0.67 -24.25
CA TYR A 30 -25.00 0.67 -24.15
C TYR A 30 -24.35 1.42 -25.33
N GLN A 31 -24.78 1.16 -26.55
CA GLN A 31 -24.25 1.84 -27.74
C GLN A 31 -24.55 3.34 -27.71
N PHE A 32 -25.77 3.70 -27.31
CA PHE A 32 -26.17 5.11 -27.18
C PHE A 32 -25.29 5.82 -26.13
N GLU A 33 -25.16 5.25 -24.93
CA GLU A 33 -24.35 5.81 -23.85
C GLU A 33 -22.89 5.94 -24.26
N SER A 34 -22.33 4.94 -24.95
CA SER A 34 -20.95 4.98 -25.47
C SER A 34 -20.75 6.15 -26.44
N SER A 35 -21.65 6.27 -27.43
CA SER A 35 -21.59 7.35 -28.44
C SER A 35 -21.77 8.74 -27.80
N PHE A 36 -22.65 8.84 -26.80
CA PHE A 36 -22.88 10.08 -26.07
C PHE A 36 -21.63 10.49 -25.26
N ASN A 37 -20.97 9.54 -24.59
CA ASN A 37 -19.73 9.80 -23.87
C ASN A 37 -18.59 10.24 -24.80
N ASP A 38 -18.48 9.63 -25.99
CA ASP A 38 -17.51 10.04 -27.00
C ASP A 38 -17.76 11.47 -27.47
N LEU A 39 -19.02 11.81 -27.74
CA LEU A 39 -19.43 13.14 -28.16
C LEU A 39 -19.12 14.21 -27.07
N ILE A 40 -19.42 13.93 -25.82
CA ILE A 40 -19.09 14.82 -24.68
C ILE A 40 -17.58 15.02 -24.57
N ARG A 41 -16.78 13.98 -24.76
CA ARG A 41 -15.33 14.08 -24.73
C ARG A 41 -14.79 14.97 -25.85
N ASP A 42 -15.25 14.76 -27.08
CA ASP A 42 -14.82 15.52 -28.25
C ASP A 42 -15.21 17.00 -28.15
N PHE A 43 -16.41 17.26 -27.62
CA PHE A 43 -16.85 18.60 -27.27
C PHE A 43 -15.93 19.22 -26.19
N GLY A 44 -15.66 18.51 -25.09
CA GLY A 44 -14.79 18.97 -24.01
C GLY A 44 -13.37 19.27 -24.50
N GLN A 45 -12.81 18.44 -25.38
CA GLN A 45 -11.50 18.68 -26.01
C GLN A 45 -11.52 19.94 -26.89
N SER A 46 -12.55 20.11 -27.69
CA SER A 46 -12.71 21.28 -28.59
C SER A 46 -12.85 22.58 -27.80
N VAL A 47 -13.65 22.58 -26.73
CA VAL A 47 -13.77 23.72 -25.82
C VAL A 47 -12.46 24.02 -25.15
N PHE A 48 -11.75 23.01 -24.61
CA PHE A 48 -10.46 23.20 -23.98
C PHE A 48 -9.44 23.82 -24.97
N GLN A 49 -9.37 23.27 -26.20
CA GLN A 49 -8.48 23.79 -27.23
C GLN A 49 -8.85 25.26 -27.62
N SER A 50 -10.12 25.60 -27.61
CA SER A 50 -10.57 26.98 -27.90
C SER A 50 -10.16 27.96 -26.79
N ILE A 51 -10.22 27.53 -25.52
CA ILE A 51 -9.77 28.35 -24.37
C ILE A 51 -8.28 28.62 -24.44
N ILE A 52 -7.45 27.68 -24.91
CA ILE A 52 -6.01 27.88 -25.09
C ILE A 52 -5.72 28.97 -26.15
N GLY A 53 -6.60 29.18 -27.10
CA GLY A 53 -6.50 30.25 -28.08
C GLY A 53 -5.64 29.89 -29.28
N ASN A 54 -4.93 30.88 -29.83
CA ASN A 54 -4.17 30.73 -31.07
C ASN A 54 -2.94 29.86 -30.92
N ILE A 55 -2.86 28.80 -31.72
CA ILE A 55 -1.74 27.89 -31.75
C ILE A 55 -0.72 28.33 -32.82
N PRO A 56 0.58 28.46 -32.45
CA PRO A 56 1.62 28.80 -33.41
C PRO A 56 1.70 27.77 -34.54
N LYS A 57 1.91 28.25 -35.77
CA LYS A 57 2.09 27.36 -36.94
C LYS A 57 3.36 26.54 -36.83
N SER A 58 4.43 27.12 -36.29
CA SER A 58 5.72 26.45 -36.08
C SER A 58 5.62 25.33 -35.09
N LYS A 59 6.10 24.14 -35.43
CA LYS A 59 6.15 22.98 -34.52
C LYS A 59 7.10 23.23 -33.34
N ASN A 60 8.09 24.12 -33.50
CA ASN A 60 9.04 24.43 -32.45
C ASN A 60 8.45 25.30 -31.34
N ASP A 61 7.36 26.01 -31.60
CA ASP A 61 6.73 26.96 -30.68
C ASP A 61 5.48 26.40 -30.02
N ARG A 62 5.16 25.13 -30.27
CA ARG A 62 4.00 24.45 -29.69
C ARG A 62 4.37 23.10 -29.09
N ILE A 63 3.55 22.66 -28.15
CA ILE A 63 3.64 21.33 -27.51
C ILE A 63 2.24 20.71 -27.44
N THR A 64 2.14 19.43 -27.74
CA THR A 64 0.91 18.66 -27.52
C THR A 64 1.04 17.92 -26.21
N ILE A 65 0.05 18.06 -25.34
CA ILE A 65 -0.01 17.45 -24.01
C ILE A 65 -1.27 16.60 -23.94
N LEU A 66 -1.10 15.35 -23.51
CA LEU A 66 -2.20 14.44 -23.22
C LEU A 66 -2.90 14.90 -21.93
N THR A 67 -4.15 15.25 -22.03
CA THR A 67 -5.01 15.68 -20.92
C THR A 67 -6.09 14.65 -20.63
N SER A 68 -6.91 14.89 -19.62
CA SER A 68 -8.11 14.06 -19.36
C SER A 68 -9.22 14.19 -20.41
N MET A 69 -9.07 15.12 -21.36
CA MET A 69 -9.96 15.33 -22.51
C MET A 69 -9.33 14.90 -23.84
N GLY A 70 -8.17 14.24 -23.82
CA GLY A 70 -7.39 13.89 -24.99
C GLY A 70 -6.21 14.84 -25.24
N ASP A 71 -5.67 14.80 -26.45
CA ASP A 71 -4.52 15.61 -26.86
C ASP A 71 -4.92 17.08 -27.04
N VAL A 72 -4.27 17.99 -26.31
CA VAL A 72 -4.46 19.43 -26.40
C VAL A 72 -3.14 20.08 -26.80
N CYS A 73 -3.17 20.93 -27.84
CA CYS A 73 -2.02 21.63 -28.31
C CYS A 73 -1.90 23.00 -27.62
N PHE A 74 -0.73 23.31 -27.10
CA PHE A 74 -0.43 24.57 -26.41
C PHE A 74 0.68 25.34 -27.12
N PRO A 75 0.65 26.67 -27.12
CA PRO A 75 1.87 27.46 -27.31
C PRO A 75 2.85 27.11 -26.17
N LYS A 76 4.14 26.94 -26.46
CA LYS A 76 5.12 26.62 -25.39
C LYS A 76 5.20 27.70 -24.30
N SER A 77 4.85 28.95 -24.65
CA SER A 77 4.79 30.08 -23.71
C SER A 77 3.52 30.10 -22.85
N HIS A 78 2.55 29.20 -23.11
CA HIS A 78 1.28 29.22 -22.39
C HIS A 78 1.47 28.73 -20.94
N PRO A 79 0.88 29.40 -19.94
CA PRO A 79 1.05 29.02 -18.52
C PRO A 79 0.65 27.55 -18.19
N LEU A 80 -0.31 27.00 -18.94
CA LEU A 80 -0.75 25.62 -18.80
C LEU A 80 0.02 24.62 -19.64
N ALA A 81 1.02 25.05 -20.43
CA ALA A 81 1.89 24.19 -21.23
C ALA A 81 2.94 23.50 -20.33
N THR A 82 2.47 22.78 -19.31
CA THR A 82 3.32 22.10 -18.32
C THR A 82 3.43 20.62 -18.62
N ALA A 83 4.66 20.13 -18.65
CA ALA A 83 5.00 18.72 -18.88
C ALA A 83 5.91 18.19 -17.75
N PRO A 84 5.39 18.04 -16.51
CA PRO A 84 6.20 17.66 -15.35
C PRO A 84 6.91 16.33 -15.57
N GLY A 85 8.15 16.22 -15.10
CA GLY A 85 8.96 15.02 -15.25
C GLY A 85 9.37 14.69 -16.69
N GLY A 86 9.21 15.65 -17.62
CA GLY A 86 9.48 15.45 -19.07
C GLY A 86 8.40 14.63 -19.81
N PHE A 87 7.29 14.30 -19.12
CA PHE A 87 6.16 13.62 -19.74
C PHE A 87 5.23 14.63 -20.41
N LYS A 88 4.87 14.38 -21.68
CA LYS A 88 3.87 15.19 -22.38
C LYS A 88 2.45 14.79 -21.95
N ILE A 89 2.22 14.77 -20.67
CA ILE A 89 0.98 14.38 -20.00
C ILE A 89 0.68 15.41 -18.93
N SER A 90 -0.55 15.90 -18.86
CA SER A 90 -0.95 16.92 -17.90
C SER A 90 -0.79 16.43 -16.45
N PRO A 91 -0.54 17.32 -15.46
CA PRO A 91 -0.42 16.94 -14.05
C PRO A 91 -1.60 16.11 -13.54
N TYR A 92 -2.82 16.52 -13.88
CA TYR A 92 -4.03 15.81 -13.52
C TYR A 92 -4.06 14.38 -14.08
N MET A 93 -3.71 14.21 -15.34
CA MET A 93 -3.67 12.90 -15.99
C MET A 93 -2.52 12.03 -15.44
N GLN A 94 -1.38 12.62 -15.12
CA GLN A 94 -0.26 11.89 -14.48
C GLN A 94 -0.66 11.28 -13.14
N GLU A 95 -1.38 12.03 -12.28
CA GLU A 95 -1.91 11.49 -11.01
C GLU A 95 -2.83 10.30 -11.25
N HIS A 96 -3.78 10.42 -12.19
CA HIS A 96 -4.71 9.35 -12.51
C HIS A 96 -4.00 8.09 -13.01
N LEU A 97 -2.99 8.24 -13.87
CA LEU A 97 -2.21 7.12 -14.38
C LEU A 97 -1.36 6.45 -13.28
N CYS A 98 -0.75 7.23 -12.41
CA CYS A 98 -0.05 6.70 -11.24
C CYS A 98 -1.01 5.90 -10.33
N ARG A 99 -2.19 6.46 -10.06
CA ARG A 99 -3.21 5.81 -9.25
C ARG A 99 -3.70 4.50 -9.87
N ALA A 100 -3.96 4.47 -11.19
CA ALA A 100 -4.33 3.26 -11.90
C ALA A 100 -3.22 2.21 -11.85
N GLY A 101 -1.97 2.57 -12.17
CA GLY A 101 -0.82 1.68 -12.16
C GLY A 101 -0.45 1.11 -10.79
N THR A 102 -0.85 1.79 -9.68
CA THR A 102 -0.69 1.22 -8.33
C THR A 102 -1.70 0.14 -7.99
N LYS A 103 -2.83 0.08 -8.69
CA LYS A 103 -3.92 -0.87 -8.42
C LYS A 103 -3.93 -2.05 -9.39
N LEU A 104 -3.67 -1.78 -10.66
CA LEU A 104 -3.77 -2.69 -11.80
C LEU A 104 -2.39 -2.99 -12.38
N THR A 105 -2.23 -4.02 -13.19
CA THR A 105 -1.05 -4.13 -14.05
C THR A 105 -0.99 -2.92 -14.99
N PHE A 106 0.15 -2.65 -15.60
CA PHE A 106 0.26 -1.49 -16.48
C PHE A 106 -0.58 -1.65 -17.76
N GLU A 107 -0.73 -2.89 -18.22
CA GLU A 107 -1.60 -3.27 -19.32
C GLU A 107 -3.08 -3.06 -18.94
N GLU A 108 -3.54 -3.63 -17.84
CA GLU A 108 -4.91 -3.44 -17.34
C GLU A 108 -5.21 -1.95 -17.07
N ALA A 109 -4.24 -1.20 -16.53
CA ALA A 109 -4.40 0.24 -16.30
C ALA A 109 -4.55 1.02 -17.62
N SER A 110 -3.81 0.64 -18.65
CA SER A 110 -3.94 1.17 -20.01
C SER A 110 -5.34 0.91 -20.58
N GLU A 111 -5.78 -0.34 -20.51
CA GLU A 111 -7.12 -0.76 -20.99
C GLU A 111 -8.24 -0.04 -20.22
N GLU A 112 -8.15 0.04 -18.90
CA GLU A 112 -9.15 0.68 -18.04
C GLU A 112 -9.27 2.19 -18.33
N VAL A 113 -8.14 2.88 -18.48
CA VAL A 113 -8.12 4.31 -18.83
C VAL A 113 -8.68 4.52 -20.23
N THR A 114 -8.33 3.69 -21.19
CA THR A 114 -8.88 3.76 -22.55
C THR A 114 -10.37 3.55 -22.53
N LYS A 115 -10.86 2.54 -21.82
CA LYS A 115 -12.29 2.22 -21.75
C LYS A 115 -13.12 3.30 -21.04
N LEU A 116 -12.63 3.81 -19.90
CA LEU A 116 -13.40 4.77 -19.08
C LEU A 116 -13.26 6.21 -19.54
N LYS A 117 -12.10 6.57 -20.12
CA LYS A 117 -11.79 7.95 -20.52
C LYS A 117 -11.78 8.15 -22.04
N GLY A 118 -11.76 7.05 -22.82
CA GLY A 118 -11.55 7.09 -24.26
C GLY A 118 -10.17 7.67 -24.67
N ILE A 119 -9.18 7.58 -23.78
CA ILE A 119 -7.85 8.14 -23.98
C ILE A 119 -6.85 7.01 -24.07
N GLU A 120 -6.20 6.88 -25.20
CA GLU A 120 -5.16 5.87 -25.41
C GLU A 120 -3.86 6.26 -24.71
N VAL A 121 -3.43 5.43 -23.78
CA VAL A 121 -2.14 5.58 -23.09
C VAL A 121 -1.42 4.24 -23.09
N ASN A 122 -0.21 4.23 -23.61
CA ASN A 122 0.59 3.00 -23.62
C ASN A 122 0.98 2.56 -22.20
N ALA A 123 0.85 1.25 -21.92
CA ALA A 123 1.25 0.64 -20.64
C ALA A 123 2.68 1.03 -20.21
N LYS A 124 3.61 1.17 -21.17
CA LYS A 124 4.98 1.59 -20.90
C LYS A 124 5.09 3.04 -20.43
N GLN A 125 4.19 3.93 -20.85
CA GLN A 125 4.13 5.29 -20.31
C GLN A 125 3.66 5.28 -18.86
N ILE A 126 2.66 4.48 -18.53
CA ILE A 126 2.17 4.32 -17.15
C ILE A 126 3.28 3.76 -16.26
N GLU A 127 4.00 2.75 -16.73
CA GLU A 127 5.16 2.19 -16.02
C GLU A 127 6.22 3.28 -15.74
N ARG A 128 6.59 4.06 -16.75
CA ARG A 128 7.58 5.13 -16.60
C ARG A 128 7.15 6.20 -15.61
N LEU A 129 5.89 6.60 -15.63
CA LEU A 129 5.32 7.54 -14.67
C LEU A 129 5.39 7.01 -13.25
N CYS A 130 4.92 5.77 -13.05
CA CYS A 130 4.94 5.13 -11.73
C CYS A 130 6.37 4.98 -11.20
N HIS A 131 7.32 4.63 -12.05
CA HIS A 131 8.72 4.50 -11.66
C HIS A 131 9.33 5.88 -11.31
N HIS A 132 9.08 6.91 -12.13
CA HIS A 132 9.58 8.25 -11.88
C HIS A 132 9.10 8.82 -10.55
N TYR A 133 7.79 8.84 -10.33
CA TYR A 133 7.24 9.37 -9.08
C TYR A 133 7.50 8.47 -7.88
N GLY A 134 7.57 7.16 -8.09
CA GLY A 134 8.00 6.22 -7.06
C GLY A 134 9.44 6.45 -6.61
N ASP A 135 10.32 6.86 -7.52
CA ASP A 135 11.70 7.22 -7.20
C ASP A 135 11.76 8.53 -6.39
N LEU A 136 11.07 9.57 -6.84
CA LEU A 136 10.97 10.85 -6.11
C LEU A 136 10.38 10.67 -4.70
N LEU A 137 9.32 9.88 -4.56
CA LEU A 137 8.74 9.54 -3.24
C LEU A 137 9.72 8.79 -2.34
N GLY A 138 10.65 8.04 -2.92
CA GLY A 138 11.72 7.38 -2.17
C GLY A 138 12.73 8.34 -1.55
N GLN A 139 12.79 9.58 -2.03
CA GLN A 139 13.70 10.65 -1.57
C GLN A 139 13.03 11.64 -0.61
N VAL A 140 11.71 11.50 -0.37
CA VAL A 140 10.96 12.35 0.57
C VAL A 140 11.40 12.07 1.99
N ASP A 141 11.66 13.11 2.76
CA ASP A 141 11.79 13.03 4.22
C ASP A 141 10.41 12.85 4.86
N TRP A 142 10.05 11.59 5.08
CA TRP A 142 8.76 11.23 5.67
C TRP A 142 8.68 11.60 7.14
N GLY A 143 9.82 11.69 7.86
CA GLY A 143 9.87 12.12 9.25
C GLY A 143 9.37 13.55 9.39
N GLN A 144 9.84 14.46 8.55
CA GLN A 144 9.36 15.84 8.51
C GLN A 144 7.88 15.90 8.12
N ALA A 145 7.49 15.22 7.05
CA ALA A 145 6.10 15.24 6.55
C ALA A 145 5.09 14.71 7.59
N TYR A 146 5.44 13.64 8.34
CA TYR A 146 4.58 13.12 9.40
C TYR A 146 4.59 14.00 10.67
N ASN A 147 5.71 14.58 11.03
CA ASN A 147 5.79 15.50 12.16
C ASN A 147 4.93 16.76 11.94
N GLU A 148 4.94 17.31 10.74
CA GLU A 148 4.06 18.42 10.36
C GLU A 148 2.58 18.03 10.49
N ALA A 149 2.19 16.84 10.02
CA ALA A 149 0.83 16.34 10.13
C ALA A 149 0.42 16.03 11.58
N ILE A 150 1.34 15.58 12.44
CA ILE A 150 1.08 15.32 13.88
C ILE A 150 1.01 16.61 14.69
N GLN A 151 1.82 17.63 14.37
CA GLN A 151 1.79 18.94 15.04
C GLN A 151 0.42 19.65 14.90
N LEU A 152 -0.32 19.33 13.84
CA LEU A 152 -1.70 19.83 13.65
C LEU A 152 -2.74 19.11 14.52
N ARG A 153 -2.37 18.02 15.21
CA ARG A 153 -3.25 17.28 16.11
C ARG A 153 -2.82 17.51 17.56
N LEU A 154 -3.73 17.92 18.42
CA LEU A 154 -3.47 17.92 19.85
C LEU A 154 -3.25 16.46 20.30
N PRO A 155 -2.09 16.13 20.91
CA PRO A 155 -1.85 14.78 21.41
C PRO A 155 -2.87 14.48 22.50
N LEU A 156 -3.60 13.37 22.33
CA LEU A 156 -4.43 12.85 23.40
C LEU A 156 -3.51 12.35 24.53
N LYS A 157 -3.86 12.67 25.76
CA LYS A 157 -3.15 12.19 26.93
C LYS A 157 -3.17 10.65 26.91
N ASP A 158 -2.01 10.02 27.05
CA ASP A 158 -1.85 8.56 27.08
C ASP A 158 -2.05 7.82 25.74
N GLU A 159 -1.87 8.49 24.61
CA GLU A 159 -1.99 7.86 23.30
C GLU A 159 -0.80 6.93 23.00
N THR A 160 -1.11 5.67 22.73
CA THR A 160 -0.12 4.63 22.41
C THR A 160 0.07 4.50 20.90
N THR A 161 1.33 4.45 20.45
CA THR A 161 1.65 4.10 19.06
C THR A 161 1.95 2.62 18.95
N TYR A 162 1.25 1.96 18.05
CA TYR A 162 1.53 0.60 17.64
C TYR A 162 2.46 0.59 16.43
N ALA A 163 3.44 -0.28 16.44
CA ALA A 163 4.30 -0.60 15.31
C ALA A 163 4.31 -2.12 15.08
N MET A 164 4.00 -2.51 13.86
CA MET A 164 3.99 -3.91 13.43
C MET A 164 4.90 -4.08 12.24
N MET A 165 5.74 -5.11 12.24
CA MET A 165 6.69 -5.40 11.18
C MET A 165 6.56 -6.84 10.72
N ASP A 166 6.70 -7.04 9.40
CA ASP A 166 6.63 -8.36 8.77
C ASP A 166 7.40 -8.35 7.45
N GLY A 167 7.79 -9.53 6.97
CA GLY A 167 8.49 -9.75 5.71
C GLY A 167 7.60 -10.45 4.67
N SER A 168 7.75 -10.10 3.41
CA SER A 168 7.02 -10.75 2.32
C SER A 168 7.90 -10.94 1.09
N MET A 169 8.00 -12.17 0.61
CA MET A 169 8.81 -12.49 -0.57
C MET A 169 8.12 -12.07 -1.86
N ILE A 170 8.87 -11.43 -2.77
CA ILE A 170 8.44 -11.14 -4.15
C ILE A 170 9.42 -11.76 -5.14
N LEU A 171 8.93 -12.08 -6.35
CA LEU A 171 9.76 -12.63 -7.40
C LEU A 171 10.41 -11.50 -8.21
N THR A 172 11.72 -11.56 -8.34
CA THR A 172 12.52 -10.57 -9.07
C THR A 172 13.16 -11.18 -10.32
N ARG A 173 13.76 -10.32 -11.16
CA ARG A 173 14.50 -10.73 -12.36
C ARG A 173 15.97 -11.08 -12.08
N GLN A 174 16.38 -11.14 -10.81
CA GLN A 174 17.74 -11.53 -10.43
C GLN A 174 17.97 -13.02 -10.70
N LYS A 175 19.11 -13.36 -11.35
CA LYS A 175 19.40 -14.75 -11.77
C LYS A 175 19.72 -15.65 -10.57
N ASP A 176 20.54 -15.17 -9.64
CA ASP A 176 21.10 -16.02 -8.58
C ASP A 176 20.20 -16.12 -7.33
N SER A 177 19.27 -15.22 -7.17
CA SER A 177 18.33 -15.19 -6.04
C SER A 177 17.08 -14.43 -6.45
N ALA A 178 16.18 -15.11 -7.16
CA ALA A 178 14.99 -14.50 -7.75
C ALA A 178 13.99 -14.02 -6.69
N TRP A 179 13.89 -14.70 -5.56
CA TRP A 179 13.04 -14.31 -4.45
C TRP A 179 13.74 -13.32 -3.53
N LYS A 180 13.13 -12.17 -3.31
CA LYS A 180 13.65 -11.12 -2.43
C LYS A 180 12.58 -10.74 -1.42
N GLU A 181 13.01 -10.48 -0.20
CA GLU A 181 12.14 -10.07 0.89
C GLU A 181 11.88 -8.57 0.83
N VAL A 182 10.60 -8.21 0.80
CA VAL A 182 10.11 -6.86 1.12
C VAL A 182 9.81 -6.82 2.60
N LYS A 183 10.43 -5.90 3.31
CA LYS A 183 10.15 -5.59 4.71
C LYS A 183 9.08 -4.52 4.77
N LEU A 184 8.08 -4.73 5.61
CA LEU A 184 6.94 -3.84 5.77
C LEU A 184 6.79 -3.48 7.25
N CYS A 185 6.65 -2.19 7.52
CA CYS A 185 6.21 -1.67 8.80
C CYS A 185 4.86 -0.96 8.64
N ARG A 186 3.98 -1.17 9.59
CA ARG A 186 2.73 -0.42 9.76
C ARG A 186 2.73 0.21 11.12
N THR A 187 2.51 1.54 11.18
CA THR A 187 2.34 2.27 12.43
C THR A 187 0.97 2.93 12.50
N PHE A 188 0.39 2.99 13.69
CA PHE A 188 -0.90 3.64 13.93
C PHE A 188 -1.07 3.99 15.41
N LEU A 189 -1.90 4.99 15.67
CA LEU A 189 -2.25 5.42 17.03
C LEU A 189 -3.38 4.56 17.60
N SER A 190 -3.41 4.39 18.91
CA SER A 190 -4.48 3.66 19.59
C SER A 190 -5.87 4.25 19.32
N SER A 191 -5.98 5.57 19.17
CA SER A 191 -7.21 6.29 18.79
C SER A 191 -7.71 5.99 17.39
N ASN A 192 -6.86 5.48 16.50
CA ASN A 192 -7.26 5.07 15.16
C ASN A 192 -7.97 3.70 15.11
N ARG A 193 -8.04 3.01 16.24
CA ARG A 193 -8.82 1.76 16.35
C ARG A 193 -10.30 2.12 16.49
N ILE A 194 -11.08 1.69 15.51
CA ILE A 194 -12.53 1.91 15.49
C ILE A 194 -13.22 0.57 15.59
N GLU A 195 -14.14 0.47 16.54
CA GLU A 195 -15.02 -0.68 16.70
C GLU A 195 -16.30 -0.47 15.88
N ASP A 196 -16.47 -1.25 14.83
CA ASP A 196 -17.72 -1.27 14.06
C ASP A 196 -18.67 -2.30 14.68
N VAL A 197 -19.43 -1.85 15.67
CA VAL A 197 -20.39 -2.69 16.41
C VAL A 197 -21.43 -3.32 15.47
N SER A 198 -21.80 -2.61 14.41
CA SER A 198 -22.80 -3.09 13.43
C SER A 198 -22.34 -4.31 12.64
N LYS A 199 -21.01 -4.45 12.42
CA LYS A 199 -20.39 -5.55 11.67
C LYS A 199 -19.61 -6.52 12.55
N GLY A 200 -19.54 -6.28 13.88
CA GLY A 200 -18.72 -7.07 14.78
C GLY A 200 -17.23 -7.08 14.39
N ARG A 201 -16.72 -5.99 13.82
CA ARG A 201 -15.34 -5.87 13.30
C ARG A 201 -14.66 -4.67 13.89
N ASN A 202 -13.37 -4.84 14.19
CA ASN A 202 -12.49 -3.73 14.50
C ASN A 202 -11.65 -3.40 13.28
N TYR A 203 -11.50 -2.11 12.97
CA TYR A 203 -10.61 -1.67 11.90
C TYR A 203 -9.75 -0.48 12.35
N ILE A 204 -8.68 -0.23 11.61
CA ILE A 204 -7.76 0.87 11.87
C ILE A 204 -7.98 1.91 10.76
N ALA A 205 -8.47 3.08 11.14
CA ALA A 205 -8.87 4.14 10.20
C ALA A 205 -7.66 4.76 9.47
N HIS A 206 -6.59 5.05 10.21
CA HIS A 206 -5.38 5.65 9.67
C HIS A 206 -4.14 4.88 10.09
N SER A 207 -3.20 4.75 9.17
CA SER A 207 -1.91 4.10 9.42
C SER A 207 -0.85 4.72 8.52
N ASN A 208 0.38 4.79 9.02
CA ASN A 208 1.53 5.04 8.20
C ASN A 208 2.23 3.72 7.87
N TYR A 209 2.85 3.67 6.70
CA TYR A 209 3.52 2.48 6.24
C TYR A 209 4.93 2.80 5.77
N VAL A 210 5.84 1.85 5.96
CA VAL A 210 7.18 1.84 5.38
C VAL A 210 7.38 0.50 4.70
N ALA A 211 7.81 0.50 3.45
CA ALA A 211 8.14 -0.72 2.73
C ALA A 211 9.52 -0.59 2.09
N HIS A 212 10.37 -1.62 2.26
CA HIS A 212 11.71 -1.63 1.70
C HIS A 212 12.08 -3.00 1.15
N LEU A 213 12.59 -3.02 -0.07
CA LEU A 213 13.17 -4.19 -0.72
C LEU A 213 14.69 -4.13 -0.59
N GLY A 214 15.29 -4.90 0.30
CA GLY A 214 16.74 -4.87 0.48
C GLY A 214 17.19 -5.13 1.92
N SER A 215 18.23 -4.43 2.33
CA SER A 215 18.81 -4.61 3.67
C SER A 215 17.82 -4.20 4.78
N HIS A 216 18.00 -4.80 5.97
CA HIS A 216 17.23 -4.42 7.14
C HIS A 216 17.67 -3.05 7.69
N ASP A 217 18.93 -2.67 7.52
CA ASP A 217 19.44 -1.38 8.01
C ASP A 217 18.72 -0.21 7.35
N HIS A 218 18.68 -0.16 6.02
CA HIS A 218 17.93 0.87 5.29
C HIS A 218 16.43 0.84 5.54
N PHE A 219 15.87 -0.33 5.87
CA PHE A 219 14.48 -0.42 6.29
C PHE A 219 14.28 0.26 7.65
N PHE A 220 15.16 0.00 8.60
CA PHE A 220 15.08 0.57 9.94
C PHE A 220 15.30 2.09 9.94
N ASP A 221 16.23 2.60 9.13
CA ASP A 221 16.40 4.05 8.96
C ASP A 221 15.07 4.72 8.59
N LYS A 222 14.35 4.16 7.62
CA LYS A 222 13.02 4.66 7.22
C LYS A 222 11.94 4.46 8.30
N VAL A 223 12.04 3.42 9.12
CA VAL A 223 11.11 3.18 10.22
C VAL A 223 11.31 4.21 11.32
N LEU A 224 12.56 4.59 11.61
CA LEU A 224 12.86 5.66 12.58
C LEU A 224 12.20 6.99 12.21
N ASP A 225 12.12 7.32 10.91
CA ASP A 225 11.48 8.55 10.43
C ASP A 225 9.98 8.63 10.76
N VAL A 226 9.31 7.49 10.87
CA VAL A 226 7.85 7.42 11.07
C VAL A 226 7.43 7.06 12.49
N LEU A 227 8.39 6.75 13.37
CA LEU A 227 8.10 6.46 14.77
C LEU A 227 8.21 7.71 15.65
N PRO A 228 7.24 7.97 16.53
CA PRO A 228 7.29 9.14 17.40
C PRO A 228 8.32 8.96 18.54
N ASN A 229 9.05 10.03 18.83
CA ASN A 229 10.09 10.03 19.86
C ASN A 229 9.54 10.07 21.31
N LYS A 230 8.25 10.35 21.53
CA LYS A 230 7.72 10.68 22.87
C LYS A 230 6.43 9.96 23.28
N SER A 231 5.83 9.12 22.45
CA SER A 231 4.63 8.37 22.84
C SER A 231 4.99 6.96 23.30
N PRO A 232 4.18 6.34 24.20
CA PRO A 232 4.34 4.94 24.51
C PRO A 232 4.29 4.08 23.25
N LEU A 233 5.30 3.23 23.05
CA LEU A 233 5.42 2.36 21.89
C LEU A 233 5.08 0.91 22.24
N VAL A 234 4.27 0.29 21.39
CA VAL A 234 3.95 -1.13 21.44
C VAL A 234 4.35 -1.77 20.11
N PHE A 235 5.33 -2.65 20.14
CA PHE A 235 5.73 -3.46 18.99
C PHE A 235 5.02 -4.80 19.01
N ILE A 236 4.39 -5.19 17.89
CA ILE A 236 3.80 -6.51 17.70
C ILE A 236 4.41 -7.09 16.43
N CYS A 237 5.28 -8.10 16.59
CA CYS A 237 6.04 -8.67 15.48
C CYS A 237 6.08 -10.19 15.58
N ASP A 238 6.50 -10.83 14.48
CA ASP A 238 6.82 -12.26 14.47
C ASP A 238 8.10 -12.58 15.27
N GLY A 239 8.53 -13.85 15.27
CA GLY A 239 9.72 -14.29 15.98
C GLY A 239 11.06 -13.95 15.33
N ALA A 240 11.11 -13.09 14.33
CA ALA A 240 12.31 -12.77 13.57
C ALA A 240 13.37 -12.05 14.44
N LYS A 241 14.52 -12.67 14.61
CA LYS A 241 15.60 -12.18 15.51
C LYS A 241 16.11 -10.80 15.14
N TRP A 242 16.17 -10.46 13.85
CA TRP A 242 16.66 -9.17 13.38
C TRP A 242 15.76 -8.00 13.80
N ILE A 243 14.43 -8.23 13.87
CA ILE A 243 13.46 -7.24 14.35
C ILE A 243 13.68 -6.98 15.84
N TRP A 244 13.71 -8.06 16.65
CA TRP A 244 13.82 -7.93 18.10
C TRP A 244 15.15 -7.32 18.53
N LYS A 245 16.26 -7.67 17.86
CA LYS A 245 17.58 -7.07 18.15
C LYS A 245 17.54 -5.55 17.96
N TRP A 246 16.94 -5.07 16.86
CA TRP A 246 16.81 -3.65 16.60
C TRP A 246 15.88 -2.96 17.61
N ILE A 247 14.74 -3.57 17.98
CA ILE A 247 13.81 -2.99 18.96
C ILE A 247 14.48 -2.90 20.34
N GLU A 248 15.22 -3.92 20.76
CA GLU A 248 15.93 -3.92 22.03
C GLU A 248 17.05 -2.85 22.09
N GLU A 249 17.69 -2.58 20.96
CA GLU A 249 18.75 -1.57 20.86
C GLU A 249 18.18 -0.14 20.87
N TYR A 250 17.16 0.13 20.07
CA TYR A 250 16.64 1.49 19.87
C TYR A 250 15.45 1.85 20.76
N TYR A 251 14.66 0.87 21.19
CA TYR A 251 13.45 1.06 21.98
C TYR A 251 13.35 0.10 23.18
N PRO A 252 14.38 0.04 24.05
CA PRO A 252 14.45 -0.94 25.16
C PRO A 252 13.27 -0.82 26.15
N ASN A 253 12.70 0.37 26.28
CA ASN A 253 11.58 0.65 27.21
C ASN A 253 10.19 0.46 26.55
N SER A 254 10.12 0.02 25.30
CA SER A 254 8.87 -0.25 24.62
C SER A 254 8.19 -1.52 25.13
N THR A 255 6.87 -1.61 24.95
CA THR A 255 6.17 -2.88 25.16
C THR A 255 6.36 -3.75 23.92
N GLN A 256 6.98 -4.91 24.10
CA GLN A 256 7.28 -5.88 23.05
C GLN A 256 6.34 -7.07 23.15
N ILE A 257 5.65 -7.38 22.07
CA ILE A 257 4.64 -8.45 22.02
C ILE A 257 4.95 -9.35 20.83
N LEU A 258 5.16 -10.64 21.10
CA LEU A 258 5.21 -11.65 20.06
C LEU A 258 3.78 -11.83 19.52
N ASP A 259 3.64 -11.83 18.20
CA ASP A 259 2.33 -12.07 17.59
C ASP A 259 1.71 -13.40 18.04
N LEU A 260 0.46 -13.34 18.52
CA LEU A 260 -0.26 -14.52 19.02
C LEU A 260 -0.46 -15.57 17.92
N TYR A 261 -0.71 -15.15 16.66
CA TYR A 261 -0.93 -16.10 15.57
C TYR A 261 0.33 -16.89 15.26
N HIS A 262 1.48 -16.22 15.17
CA HIS A 262 2.78 -16.88 14.99
C HIS A 262 3.12 -17.78 16.19
N CYS A 263 2.81 -17.33 17.41
CA CYS A 263 2.98 -18.18 18.59
C CYS A 263 2.12 -19.46 18.48
N LYS A 264 0.86 -19.35 18.06
CA LYS A 264 -0.02 -20.50 17.82
C LYS A 264 0.49 -21.42 16.70
N GLU A 265 1.01 -20.87 15.61
CA GLU A 265 1.57 -21.66 14.50
C GLU A 265 2.71 -22.56 14.95
N HIS A 266 3.61 -22.07 15.79
CA HIS A 266 4.67 -22.89 16.39
C HIS A 266 4.13 -24.02 17.27
N HIS A 267 3.09 -23.75 18.06
CA HIS A 267 2.41 -24.78 18.84
C HIS A 267 1.73 -25.82 17.95
N TYR A 268 1.03 -25.38 16.89
CA TYR A 268 0.38 -26.29 15.93
C TYR A 268 1.41 -27.12 15.15
N ALA A 269 2.54 -26.55 14.76
CA ALA A 269 3.59 -27.27 14.06
C ALA A 269 4.13 -28.43 14.91
N PHE A 270 4.38 -28.20 16.19
CA PHE A 270 4.76 -29.26 17.14
C PHE A 270 3.62 -30.26 17.36
N ALA A 271 2.42 -29.78 17.68
CA ALA A 271 1.26 -30.65 17.99
C ALA A 271 0.92 -31.61 16.84
N LYS A 272 1.00 -31.15 15.60
CA LYS A 272 0.77 -31.96 14.39
C LYS A 272 1.73 -33.16 14.29
N ILE A 273 2.96 -32.99 14.72
CA ILE A 273 3.96 -34.07 14.75
C ILE A 273 3.71 -34.98 15.95
N TYR A 274 3.48 -34.39 17.14
CA TYR A 274 3.29 -35.10 18.38
C TYR A 274 2.03 -36.01 18.36
N TYR A 275 0.92 -35.50 17.85
CA TYR A 275 -0.36 -36.21 17.76
C TYR A 275 -0.58 -36.91 16.40
N HIS A 276 0.49 -37.14 15.62
CA HIS A 276 0.44 -37.89 14.36
C HIS A 276 -0.65 -37.38 13.39
N LYS A 277 -0.82 -36.04 13.29
CA LYS A 277 -1.83 -35.36 12.48
C LYS A 277 -3.28 -35.50 12.96
N ASP A 278 -3.51 -35.96 14.18
CA ASP A 278 -4.83 -35.87 14.79
C ASP A 278 -5.16 -34.39 15.05
N GLU A 279 -6.05 -33.84 14.23
CA GLU A 279 -6.38 -32.39 14.25
C GLU A 279 -7.15 -32.03 15.54
N HIS A 280 -8.00 -32.92 16.03
CA HIS A 280 -8.79 -32.66 17.24
C HIS A 280 -7.91 -32.60 18.49
N GLN A 281 -7.02 -33.56 18.67
CA GLN A 281 -6.08 -33.56 19.79
C GLN A 281 -5.09 -32.41 19.69
N SER A 282 -4.56 -32.13 18.49
CA SER A 282 -3.66 -30.99 18.25
C SER A 282 -4.32 -29.66 18.63
N ARG A 283 -5.56 -29.44 18.20
CA ARG A 283 -6.32 -28.23 18.52
C ARG A 283 -6.57 -28.09 20.02
N LYS A 284 -7.07 -29.12 20.67
CA LYS A 284 -7.34 -29.11 22.11
C LYS A 284 -6.08 -28.83 22.94
N TRP A 285 -4.95 -29.41 22.54
CA TRP A 285 -3.68 -29.15 23.21
C TRP A 285 -3.20 -27.72 23.00
N VAL A 286 -3.25 -27.20 21.78
CA VAL A 286 -2.87 -25.80 21.50
C VAL A 286 -3.76 -24.82 22.27
N GLU A 287 -5.07 -25.02 22.28
CA GLU A 287 -6.00 -24.19 23.04
C GLU A 287 -5.62 -24.17 24.53
N SER A 288 -5.32 -25.34 25.14
CA SER A 288 -4.88 -25.40 26.53
C SER A 288 -3.51 -24.74 26.81
N CYS A 289 -2.63 -24.66 25.81
CA CYS A 289 -1.37 -23.91 25.92
C CYS A 289 -1.62 -22.40 25.88
N ILE A 290 -2.52 -21.95 24.99
CA ILE A 290 -2.85 -20.54 24.87
C ILE A 290 -3.64 -20.04 26.12
N GLU A 291 -4.49 -20.88 26.71
CA GLU A 291 -5.17 -20.57 27.99
C GLU A 291 -4.14 -20.24 29.08
N LEU A 292 -3.08 -21.03 29.22
CA LEU A 292 -2.01 -20.75 30.20
C LEU A 292 -1.34 -19.39 29.95
N LEU A 293 -1.11 -19.04 28.69
CA LEU A 293 -0.56 -17.73 28.33
C LEU A 293 -1.54 -16.57 28.61
N MET A 294 -2.84 -16.81 28.44
CA MET A 294 -3.89 -15.85 28.80
C MET A 294 -4.08 -15.71 30.32
N GLU A 295 -3.73 -16.74 31.08
CA GLU A 295 -3.71 -16.74 32.53
C GLU A 295 -2.39 -16.25 33.14
N LYS A 296 -1.44 -15.77 32.32
CA LYS A 296 -0.10 -15.30 32.75
C LYS A 296 0.81 -16.41 33.31
N LYS A 297 0.53 -17.65 32.96
CA LYS A 297 1.22 -18.86 33.48
C LYS A 297 2.29 -19.38 32.52
N VAL A 298 3.21 -18.50 32.09
CA VAL A 298 4.25 -18.85 31.10
C VAL A 298 5.13 -20.01 31.62
N ASN A 299 5.52 -20.00 32.89
CA ASN A 299 6.33 -21.06 33.49
C ASN A 299 5.61 -22.42 33.52
N GLU A 300 4.31 -22.42 33.80
CA GLU A 300 3.49 -23.64 33.74
C GLU A 300 3.41 -24.20 32.32
N LEU A 301 3.29 -23.33 31.32
CA LEU A 301 3.34 -23.74 29.91
C LEU A 301 4.67 -24.39 29.56
N LEU A 302 5.80 -23.77 29.93
CA LEU A 302 7.13 -24.32 29.65
C LEU A 302 7.33 -25.68 30.34
N ALA A 303 6.91 -25.84 31.60
CA ALA A 303 6.93 -27.11 32.31
C ALA A 303 6.06 -28.14 31.60
N LYS A 304 4.79 -27.80 31.29
CA LYS A 304 3.85 -28.68 30.58
C LYS A 304 4.43 -29.24 29.28
N ILE A 305 5.13 -28.40 28.50
CA ILE A 305 5.74 -28.84 27.24
C ILE A 305 7.00 -29.69 27.52
N SER A 306 7.82 -29.29 28.50
CA SER A 306 9.02 -30.01 28.88
C SER A 306 8.74 -31.44 29.30
N ASP A 307 7.67 -31.64 30.08
CA ASP A 307 7.29 -32.91 30.67
C ASP A 307 6.58 -33.88 29.68
N LEU A 308 6.31 -33.44 28.45
CA LEU A 308 5.71 -34.29 27.42
C LEU A 308 6.64 -35.47 27.09
N PRO A 309 6.17 -36.73 27.18
CA PRO A 309 6.98 -37.88 26.87
C PRO A 309 7.22 -37.99 25.36
N CYS A 310 8.46 -38.06 24.94
CA CYS A 310 8.85 -38.18 23.53
C CYS A 310 9.62 -39.49 23.33
N ARG A 311 8.99 -40.44 22.60
CA ARG A 311 9.61 -41.74 22.28
C ARG A 311 10.50 -41.69 21.02
N GLN A 312 10.26 -40.74 20.14
CA GLN A 312 10.96 -40.60 18.88
C GLN A 312 11.88 -39.37 18.89
N LYS A 313 13.10 -39.51 18.39
CA LYS A 313 14.08 -38.43 18.31
C LYS A 313 13.59 -37.21 17.51
N LEU A 314 12.77 -37.47 16.48
CA LEU A 314 12.15 -36.38 15.68
C LEU A 314 11.23 -35.52 16.56
N VAL A 315 10.35 -36.17 17.34
CA VAL A 315 9.39 -35.45 18.21
C VAL A 315 10.14 -34.68 19.30
N GLU A 316 11.18 -35.29 19.89
CA GLU A 316 12.02 -34.61 20.88
C GLU A 316 12.71 -33.38 20.29
N ASN A 317 13.25 -33.46 19.08
CA ASN A 317 13.86 -32.32 18.40
C ASN A 317 12.87 -31.16 18.19
N GLU A 318 11.64 -31.47 17.76
CA GLU A 318 10.60 -30.46 17.55
C GLU A 318 10.12 -29.86 18.88
N LYS A 319 10.03 -30.66 19.95
CA LYS A 319 9.77 -30.17 21.31
C LYS A 319 10.84 -29.15 21.75
N GLN A 320 12.12 -29.48 21.55
CA GLN A 320 13.22 -28.59 21.90
C GLN A 320 13.24 -27.30 21.07
N LYS A 321 12.86 -27.38 19.80
CA LYS A 321 12.67 -26.17 18.96
C LYS A 321 11.59 -25.26 19.53
N LEU A 322 10.43 -25.82 19.89
CA LEU A 322 9.33 -25.05 20.47
C LEU A 322 9.73 -24.43 21.82
N LEU A 323 10.34 -25.21 22.71
CA LEU A 323 10.83 -24.72 24.01
C LEU A 323 11.86 -23.58 23.84
N THR A 324 12.80 -23.73 22.91
CA THR A 324 13.79 -22.70 22.60
C THR A 324 13.13 -21.42 22.08
N TYR A 325 12.15 -21.56 21.19
CA TYR A 325 11.38 -20.43 20.66
C TYR A 325 10.63 -19.69 21.78
N LEU A 326 9.93 -20.40 22.64
CA LEU A 326 9.16 -19.82 23.73
C LEU A 326 10.07 -19.14 24.78
N ARG A 327 11.19 -19.78 25.17
CA ARG A 327 12.17 -19.18 26.09
C ARG A 327 12.79 -17.90 25.53
N ASN A 328 13.13 -17.88 24.24
CA ASN A 328 13.66 -16.68 23.59
C ASN A 328 12.66 -15.52 23.56
N ASN A 329 11.37 -15.83 23.66
CA ASN A 329 10.29 -14.85 23.62
C ASN A 329 9.49 -14.75 24.93
N GLU A 330 10.00 -15.29 26.03
CA GLU A 330 9.29 -15.39 27.32
C GLU A 330 8.73 -14.03 27.78
N LYS A 331 9.51 -12.96 27.62
CA LYS A 331 9.09 -11.59 27.98
C LYS A 331 8.00 -11.01 27.08
N ARG A 332 7.71 -11.65 25.92
CA ARG A 332 6.83 -11.14 24.86
C ARG A 332 5.55 -11.93 24.68
N ILE A 333 5.30 -13.00 25.47
CA ILE A 333 4.17 -13.92 25.33
C ILE A 333 3.18 -13.87 26.50
N ASN A 334 3.23 -12.85 27.34
CA ASN A 334 2.31 -12.68 28.46
C ASN A 334 0.99 -12.03 27.99
N TYR A 335 0.19 -12.79 27.21
CA TYR A 335 -1.01 -12.22 26.58
C TYR A 335 -2.09 -11.83 27.58
N GLY A 336 -2.18 -12.51 28.75
CA GLY A 336 -3.08 -12.12 29.83
C GLY A 336 -2.82 -10.70 30.32
N LEU A 337 -1.54 -10.33 30.52
CA LEU A 337 -1.15 -8.98 30.92
C LEU A 337 -1.50 -7.96 29.82
N TYR A 338 -1.25 -8.28 28.54
CA TYR A 338 -1.57 -7.38 27.44
C TYR A 338 -3.06 -7.16 27.29
N LYS A 339 -3.86 -8.20 27.47
CA LYS A 339 -5.33 -8.14 27.49
C LYS A 339 -5.85 -7.22 28.61
N GLU A 340 -5.32 -7.34 29.83
CA GLU A 340 -5.67 -6.47 30.98
C GLU A 340 -5.35 -5.00 30.72
N ARG A 341 -4.24 -4.74 30.01
CA ARG A 341 -3.83 -3.39 29.61
C ARG A 341 -4.58 -2.88 28.37
N GLY A 342 -5.53 -3.63 27.81
CA GLY A 342 -6.27 -3.26 26.61
C GLY A 342 -5.41 -3.19 25.33
N LEU A 343 -4.23 -3.83 25.33
CA LEU A 343 -3.31 -3.81 24.21
C LEU A 343 -3.71 -4.84 23.15
N LEU A 344 -3.39 -4.53 21.88
CA LEU A 344 -3.41 -5.52 20.81
C LEU A 344 -2.25 -6.51 20.98
N PHE A 345 -2.45 -7.76 20.55
CA PHE A 345 -1.42 -8.81 20.57
C PHE A 345 -1.52 -9.77 19.38
N GLY A 346 -2.19 -9.36 18.32
CA GLY A 346 -2.31 -10.12 17.06
C GLY A 346 -1.89 -9.30 15.85
N SER A 347 -1.31 -9.96 14.85
CA SER A 347 -0.73 -9.39 13.63
C SER A 347 -1.73 -9.07 12.53
N GLY A 348 -3.03 -9.28 12.71
CA GLY A 348 -4.02 -9.11 11.64
C GLY A 348 -3.94 -7.78 10.88
N ALA A 349 -3.43 -6.73 11.54
CA ALA A 349 -3.22 -5.43 10.92
C ALA A 349 -2.06 -5.43 9.91
N ILE A 350 -0.92 -6.05 10.24
CA ILE A 350 0.24 -6.12 9.32
C ILE A 350 0.01 -7.14 8.20
N GLU A 351 -0.71 -8.23 8.48
CA GLU A 351 -1.12 -9.21 7.45
C GLU A 351 -2.03 -8.54 6.39
N SER A 352 -3.00 -7.73 6.85
CA SER A 352 -3.84 -6.92 5.96
C SER A 352 -3.00 -5.94 5.13
N ALA A 353 -1.99 -5.31 5.74
CA ALA A 353 -1.07 -4.42 5.05
C ALA A 353 -0.25 -5.15 3.98
N ASN A 354 0.31 -6.32 4.31
CA ASN A 354 1.02 -7.17 3.36
C ASN A 354 0.17 -7.55 2.16
N ARG A 355 -1.07 -7.98 2.41
CA ARG A 355 -2.03 -8.27 1.35
C ARG A 355 -2.28 -7.07 0.47
N ASP A 356 -2.54 -5.91 1.06
CA ASP A 356 -2.96 -4.72 0.33
C ASP A 356 -1.79 -4.00 -0.35
N ILE A 357 -0.63 -3.88 0.28
CA ILE A 357 0.53 -3.15 -0.27
C ILE A 357 1.33 -4.03 -1.22
N ILE A 358 1.55 -5.31 -0.87
CA ILE A 358 2.46 -6.17 -1.58
C ILE A 358 1.70 -7.16 -2.47
N GLN A 359 0.86 -8.03 -1.87
CA GLN A 359 0.35 -9.21 -2.58
C GLN A 359 -0.56 -8.84 -3.75
N LYS A 360 -1.54 -7.96 -3.55
CA LYS A 360 -2.56 -7.60 -4.56
C LYS A 360 -1.99 -7.03 -5.86
N ARG A 361 -0.79 -6.47 -5.83
CA ARG A 361 -0.18 -5.82 -7.00
C ARG A 361 1.15 -6.40 -7.42
N MET A 362 1.92 -6.94 -6.48
CA MET A 362 3.31 -7.30 -6.73
C MET A 362 3.56 -8.81 -6.75
N LYS A 363 2.55 -9.62 -6.40
CA LYS A 363 2.63 -11.09 -6.41
C LYS A 363 1.63 -11.74 -7.38
N LEU A 364 1.36 -11.09 -8.49
CA LEU A 364 0.49 -11.67 -9.52
C LEU A 364 1.21 -12.83 -10.23
N SER A 365 0.43 -13.77 -10.78
CA SER A 365 0.97 -14.95 -11.47
C SER A 365 1.92 -14.54 -12.60
N GLY A 366 3.12 -15.13 -12.63
CA GLY A 366 4.15 -14.84 -13.63
C GLY A 366 4.86 -13.50 -13.51
N GLN A 367 4.46 -12.63 -12.57
CA GLN A 367 5.02 -11.31 -12.43
C GLN A 367 6.44 -11.35 -11.84
N ARG A 368 7.38 -10.63 -12.46
CA ARG A 368 8.77 -10.48 -12.03
C ARG A 368 9.18 -9.02 -12.07
N TRP A 369 9.82 -8.55 -11.02
CA TRP A 369 10.23 -7.16 -10.86
C TRP A 369 11.74 -6.96 -11.04
N THR A 370 12.14 -5.81 -11.59
CA THR A 370 13.48 -5.29 -11.33
C THR A 370 13.55 -4.81 -9.89
N LEU A 371 14.72 -4.79 -9.26
CA LEU A 371 14.84 -4.32 -7.87
C LEU A 371 14.39 -2.86 -7.73
N SER A 372 14.85 -1.99 -8.65
CA SER A 372 14.45 -0.58 -8.66
C SER A 372 12.96 -0.40 -8.91
N GLY A 373 12.40 -1.05 -9.93
CA GLY A 373 10.97 -0.96 -10.24
C GLY A 373 10.07 -1.45 -9.11
N ALA A 374 10.50 -2.51 -8.39
CA ALA A 374 9.79 -2.97 -7.21
C ALA A 374 9.80 -1.92 -6.09
N GLN A 375 10.96 -1.33 -5.77
CA GLN A 375 11.05 -0.31 -4.74
C GLN A 375 10.24 0.93 -5.10
N GLN A 376 10.32 1.39 -6.33
CA GLN A 376 9.55 2.53 -6.83
C GLN A 376 8.04 2.29 -6.72
N MET A 377 7.58 1.10 -7.08
CA MET A 377 6.17 0.72 -6.93
C MET A 377 5.77 0.63 -5.44
N LEU A 378 6.62 0.10 -4.56
CA LEU A 378 6.38 0.08 -3.12
C LEU A 378 6.21 1.49 -2.56
N ASN A 379 7.08 2.44 -2.93
CA ASN A 379 7.00 3.83 -2.49
C ASN A 379 5.66 4.48 -2.87
N LEU A 380 5.22 4.29 -4.12
CA LEU A 380 3.90 4.77 -4.56
C LEU A 380 2.76 4.13 -3.78
N ARG A 381 2.79 2.81 -3.58
CA ARG A 381 1.73 2.09 -2.88
C ARG A 381 1.65 2.49 -1.40
N VAL A 382 2.81 2.69 -0.76
CA VAL A 382 2.91 3.22 0.61
C VAL A 382 2.32 4.62 0.67
N CYS A 383 2.68 5.52 -0.24
CA CYS A 383 2.13 6.88 -0.33
C CYS A 383 0.59 6.87 -0.38
N TYR A 384 0.00 6.10 -1.30
CA TYR A 384 -1.46 5.99 -1.41
C TYR A 384 -2.12 5.34 -0.18
N LYS A 385 -1.50 4.33 0.42
CA LYS A 385 -2.06 3.62 1.57
C LYS A 385 -1.93 4.40 2.88
N SER A 386 -0.91 5.23 3.00
CA SER A 386 -0.74 6.16 4.13
C SER A 386 -1.63 7.41 4.04
N GLY A 387 -2.40 7.57 2.94
CA GLY A 387 -3.22 8.76 2.73
C GLY A 387 -2.41 10.01 2.37
N ALA A 388 -1.16 9.84 1.91
CA ALA A 388 -0.23 10.93 1.62
C ALA A 388 -0.20 11.34 0.13
N GLN A 389 -1.37 11.25 -0.56
CA GLN A 389 -1.49 11.58 -1.98
C GLN A 389 -1.15 13.05 -2.28
N GLU A 390 -1.36 13.95 -1.33
CA GLU A 390 -1.00 15.37 -1.46
C GLU A 390 0.49 15.52 -1.75
N LYS A 391 1.34 14.68 -1.13
CA LYS A 391 2.79 14.70 -1.40
C LYS A 391 3.13 14.30 -2.83
N LEU A 392 2.42 13.34 -3.40
CA LEU A 392 2.55 13.00 -4.82
C LEU A 392 2.11 14.17 -5.71
N LEU A 393 0.99 14.83 -5.37
CA LEU A 393 0.51 16.00 -6.11
C LEU A 393 1.51 17.16 -6.05
N GLU A 394 2.14 17.41 -4.89
CA GLU A 394 3.23 18.38 -4.78
C GLU A 394 4.38 18.04 -5.73
N LEU A 395 4.85 16.80 -5.75
CA LEU A 395 5.92 16.37 -6.65
C LEU A 395 5.54 16.53 -8.13
N ILE A 396 4.29 16.24 -8.49
CA ILE A 396 3.78 16.43 -9.85
C ILE A 396 3.69 17.91 -10.20
N THR A 397 3.27 18.78 -9.27
CA THR A 397 3.03 20.19 -9.55
C THR A 397 4.27 21.07 -9.41
N HIS A 398 5.19 20.76 -8.48
CA HIS A 398 6.42 21.55 -8.28
C HIS A 398 7.48 21.33 -9.37
N ASN A 399 7.50 20.19 -10.03
CA ASN A 399 8.39 19.89 -11.15
C ASN A 399 7.99 20.62 -12.47
N GLN A 400 7.14 21.63 -12.39
CA GLN A 400 6.68 22.41 -13.56
C GLN A 400 7.73 23.34 -14.17
N LYS A 401 8.90 23.54 -13.55
CA LYS A 401 9.89 24.56 -13.94
C LYS A 401 11.17 24.01 -14.57
N VAL A 402 11.16 22.84 -15.18
CA VAL A 402 12.33 22.38 -15.97
C VAL A 402 11.86 21.97 -17.36
N ALA A 403 11.86 22.91 -18.26
CA ALA A 403 11.94 22.68 -19.71
C ALA A 403 12.85 23.75 -20.32
#